data_c31e1412539f1d56e51659ec37a4602c
#
_entry.id   c31e1412539f1d56e51659ec37a4602c
#
_cell.length_a   1.000
_cell.length_b   1.000
_cell.length_c   1.000
_cell.angle_alpha   90.00
_cell.angle_beta   90.00
_cell.angle_gamma   90.00
#
_symmetry.space_group_name_H-M   'P 1'
#
loop_
_entity.id
_entity.type
_entity.pdbx_description
1 polymer ?
#
loop_
_entity_poly.entity_id
_entity_poly.type
_entity_poly.pdbx_seq_one_letter_code
_entity_poly.pdbx_strand_id
1 'polypeptide(L)'
;MSSPVKNFIKTHYRHFNAAALLDAAEDYKKLIDSGGKMFLTMGGAMSTAELGVSLAEMIRQDKVQAISCTGANLEEDVFNLVAHDYYKRIPNYRCLTASDEKELLDK
;
A
#
# COMPACT_ATOMS: atom_id res chain seq x y z
N MET A 1 8.24 -1.16 23.27
CA MET A 1 7.82 -2.58 23.21
C MET A 1 8.02 -3.10 21.80
N SER A 2 8.48 -4.32 21.63
CA SER A 2 8.63 -4.93 20.30
C SER A 2 7.27 -5.42 19.81
N SER A 3 6.89 -5.05 18.59
CA SER A 3 5.65 -5.54 17.95
C SER A 3 5.75 -7.04 17.67
N PRO A 4 4.68 -7.84 17.90
CA PRO A 4 4.66 -9.26 17.56
C PRO A 4 5.03 -9.52 16.09
N VAL A 5 4.53 -8.68 15.16
CA VAL A 5 4.86 -8.76 13.73
C VAL A 5 6.35 -8.54 13.47
N LYS A 6 6.94 -7.53 14.10
CA LYS A 6 8.38 -7.27 13.99
C LYS A 6 9.22 -8.46 14.48
N ASN A 7 8.82 -9.08 15.57
CA ASN A 7 9.52 -10.26 16.10
C ASN A 7 9.38 -11.45 15.14
N PHE A 8 8.19 -11.69 14.61
CA PHE A 8 7.95 -12.74 13.62
C PHE A 8 8.86 -12.56 12.40
N ILE A 9 8.87 -11.38 11.80
CA ILE A 9 9.70 -11.08 10.64
C ILE A 9 11.19 -11.28 10.97
N LYS A 10 11.68 -10.75 12.07
CA LYS A 10 13.08 -10.91 12.48
C LYS A 10 13.49 -12.38 12.71
N THR A 11 12.56 -13.20 13.19
CA THR A 11 12.84 -14.62 13.46
C THR A 11 12.89 -15.45 12.19
N HIS A 12 12.02 -15.15 11.21
CA HIS A 12 11.79 -16.00 10.04
C HIS A 12 12.41 -15.48 8.74
N TYR A 13 12.62 -14.17 8.59
CA TYR A 13 13.16 -13.54 7.38
C TYR A 13 14.70 -13.38 7.49
N ARG A 14 15.41 -14.50 7.47
CA ARG A 14 16.83 -14.56 7.86
C ARG A 14 17.80 -14.58 6.68
N HIS A 15 17.35 -14.90 5.48
CA HIS A 15 18.20 -15.14 4.32
C HIS A 15 17.58 -14.60 3.04
N PHE A 16 18.44 -14.35 2.04
CA PHE A 16 18.06 -13.91 0.69
C PHE A 16 17.16 -12.65 0.69
N ASN A 17 16.22 -12.60 -0.22
CA ASN A 17 15.31 -11.44 -0.36
C ASN A 17 14.46 -11.18 0.88
N ALA A 18 14.17 -12.19 1.68
CA ALA A 18 13.45 -12.01 2.93
C ALA A 18 14.30 -11.23 3.96
N ALA A 19 15.59 -11.51 4.05
CA ALA A 19 16.50 -10.73 4.89
C ALA A 19 16.67 -9.31 4.34
N ALA A 20 16.82 -9.16 3.03
CA ALA A 20 16.94 -7.85 2.39
C ALA A 20 15.72 -6.94 2.65
N LEU A 21 14.51 -7.51 2.73
CA LEU A 21 13.31 -6.75 3.12
C LEU A 21 13.44 -6.17 4.54
N LEU A 22 13.94 -6.98 5.48
CA LEU A 22 14.16 -6.54 6.85
C LEU A 22 15.23 -5.44 6.91
N ASP A 23 16.36 -5.65 6.22
CA ASP A 23 17.46 -4.68 6.17
C ASP A 23 16.99 -3.35 5.59
N ALA A 24 16.24 -3.36 4.49
CA ALA A 24 15.66 -2.17 3.87
C ALA A 24 14.72 -1.43 4.83
N ALA A 25 13.88 -2.14 5.58
CA ALA A 25 12.98 -1.53 6.55
C ALA A 25 13.74 -0.91 7.75
N GLU A 26 14.81 -1.54 8.20
CA GLU A 26 15.66 -1.00 9.27
C GLU A 26 16.47 0.21 8.81
N ASP A 27 16.97 0.20 7.58
CA ASP A 27 17.71 1.33 7.02
C ASP A 27 16.81 2.53 6.74
N TYR A 28 15.58 2.28 6.24
CA TYR A 28 14.57 3.32 6.15
C TYR A 28 14.31 3.98 7.51
N LYS A 29 14.11 3.18 8.54
CA LYS A 29 13.90 3.68 9.89
C LYS A 29 15.08 4.52 10.37
N LYS A 30 16.31 4.04 10.19
CA LYS A 30 17.53 4.78 10.56
C LYS A 30 17.64 6.11 9.82
N LEU A 31 17.31 6.13 8.51
CA LEU A 31 17.30 7.35 7.71
C LEU A 31 16.38 8.41 8.33
N ILE A 32 15.15 8.04 8.62
CA ILE A 32 14.16 8.97 9.21
C ILE A 32 14.59 9.41 10.62
N ASP A 33 15.02 8.48 11.45
CA ASP A 33 15.46 8.77 12.83
C ASP A 33 16.70 9.71 12.85
N SER A 34 17.51 9.72 11.80
CA SER A 34 18.65 10.65 11.63
C SER A 34 18.26 12.01 11.01
N GLY A 35 16.99 12.27 10.76
CA GLY A 35 16.50 13.51 10.13
C GLY A 35 16.52 13.48 8.61
N GLY A 36 16.77 12.32 8.01
CA GLY A 36 16.67 12.14 6.57
C GLY A 36 15.23 12.28 6.06
N LYS A 37 15.08 12.46 4.75
CA LYS A 37 13.78 12.63 4.09
C LYS A 37 13.52 11.49 3.13
N MET A 38 12.27 11.03 3.10
CA MET A 38 11.81 9.98 2.19
C MET A 38 10.93 10.58 1.10
N PHE A 39 11.36 10.39 -0.12
CA PHE A 39 10.57 10.64 -1.33
C PHE A 39 10.12 9.30 -1.91
N LEU A 40 8.82 9.03 -1.84
CA LEU A 40 8.24 7.77 -2.33
C LEU A 40 7.73 7.94 -3.76
N THR A 41 8.07 7.01 -4.62
CA THR A 41 7.51 6.93 -5.98
C THR A 41 6.62 5.69 -6.10
N MET A 42 5.44 5.85 -6.71
CA MET A 42 4.47 4.77 -6.87
C MET A 42 3.99 4.66 -8.31
N GLY A 43 3.90 3.42 -8.81
CA GLY A 43 3.20 3.11 -10.05
C GLY A 43 1.69 3.19 -9.90
N GLY A 44 0.96 2.91 -10.99
CA GLY A 44 -0.51 2.85 -10.97
C GLY A 44 -1.06 1.68 -10.13
N ALA A 45 -2.36 1.71 -9.83
CA ALA A 45 -3.11 0.68 -9.10
C ALA A 45 -2.65 0.40 -7.65
N MET A 46 -1.82 1.24 -7.06
CA MET A 46 -1.44 1.11 -5.65
C MET A 46 -2.56 1.56 -4.71
N SER A 47 -3.41 2.47 -5.15
CA SER A 47 -4.66 2.86 -4.48
C SER A 47 -5.68 1.71 -4.50
N THR A 48 -5.83 1.01 -5.62
CA THR A 48 -6.66 -0.22 -5.71
C THR A 48 -6.18 -1.30 -4.73
N ALA A 49 -4.86 -1.40 -4.52
CA ALA A 49 -4.27 -2.29 -3.51
C ALA A 49 -4.43 -1.78 -2.06
N GLU A 50 -5.13 -0.67 -1.87
CA GLU A 50 -5.38 -0.02 -0.57
C GLU A 50 -4.12 0.33 0.22
N LEU A 51 -3.00 0.61 -0.46
CA LEU A 51 -1.77 1.09 0.19
C LEU A 51 -1.97 2.44 0.88
N GLY A 52 -2.96 3.22 0.47
CA GLY A 52 -3.34 4.49 1.07
C GLY A 52 -3.57 4.40 2.58
N VAL A 53 -4.11 3.30 3.08
CA VAL A 53 -4.33 3.07 4.52
C VAL A 53 -3.03 3.16 5.31
N SER A 54 -1.97 2.47 4.83
CA SER A 54 -0.64 2.50 5.47
C SER A 54 0.09 3.81 5.20
N LEU A 55 0.02 4.33 3.96
CA LEU A 55 0.72 5.55 3.56
C LEU A 55 0.18 6.79 4.27
N ALA A 56 -1.12 6.91 4.45
CA ALA A 56 -1.72 8.01 5.19
C ALA A 56 -1.18 8.07 6.63
N GLU A 57 -1.04 6.93 7.29
CA GLU A 57 -0.48 6.87 8.63
C GLU A 57 1.03 7.21 8.64
N MET A 58 1.78 6.74 7.64
CA MET A 58 3.19 7.09 7.50
C MET A 58 3.40 8.60 7.27
N ILE A 59 2.50 9.25 6.51
CA ILE A 59 2.53 10.70 6.30
C ILE A 59 2.23 11.43 7.62
N ARG A 60 1.19 11.04 8.34
CA ARG A 60 0.84 11.64 9.65
C ARG A 60 1.98 11.56 10.66
N GLN A 61 2.75 10.47 10.60
CA GLN A 61 3.92 10.24 11.46
C GLN A 61 5.22 10.86 10.92
N ASP A 62 5.16 11.68 9.89
CA ASP A 62 6.34 12.28 9.22
C ASP A 62 7.39 11.22 8.78
N LYS A 63 6.89 10.08 8.26
CA LYS A 63 7.75 9.00 7.73
C LYS A 63 7.91 9.08 6.21
N VAL A 64 7.04 9.80 5.52
CA VAL A 64 7.10 10.11 4.08
C VAL A 64 6.88 11.60 3.91
N GLN A 65 7.82 12.31 3.30
CA GLN A 65 7.77 13.76 3.14
C GLN A 65 7.30 14.21 1.75
N ALA A 66 7.44 13.35 0.75
CA ALA A 66 6.93 13.63 -0.59
C ALA A 66 6.56 12.33 -1.31
N ILE A 67 5.56 12.40 -2.17
CA ILE A 67 5.10 11.27 -2.98
C ILE A 67 4.99 11.73 -4.43
N SER A 68 5.53 10.94 -5.35
CA SER A 68 5.23 11.01 -6.78
C SER A 68 4.41 9.78 -7.17
N CYS A 69 3.21 9.99 -7.67
CA CYS A 69 2.31 8.92 -8.06
C CYS A 69 1.62 9.23 -9.38
N THR A 70 0.90 8.27 -9.93
CA THR A 70 0.07 8.49 -11.11
C THR A 70 -1.23 9.21 -10.74
N GLY A 71 -1.82 9.93 -11.72
CA GLY A 71 -3.13 10.55 -11.54
C GLY A 71 -4.22 9.54 -11.14
N ALA A 72 -4.13 8.29 -11.63
CA ALA A 72 -5.04 7.22 -11.27
C ALA A 72 -5.04 6.92 -9.75
N ASN A 73 -3.89 6.94 -9.09
CA ASN A 73 -3.86 6.76 -7.64
C ASN A 73 -4.60 7.88 -6.89
N LEU A 74 -4.46 9.12 -7.35
CA LEU A 74 -5.15 10.26 -6.73
C LEU A 74 -6.66 10.22 -6.99
N GLU A 75 -7.06 9.85 -8.19
CA GLU A 75 -8.46 9.69 -8.56
C GLU A 75 -9.14 8.60 -7.73
N GLU A 76 -8.52 7.43 -7.62
CA GLU A 76 -9.04 6.32 -6.82
C GLU A 76 -9.08 6.67 -5.32
N ASP A 77 -8.13 7.44 -4.81
CA ASP A 77 -8.16 7.93 -3.41
C ASP A 77 -9.35 8.87 -3.17
N VAL A 78 -9.69 9.72 -4.15
CA VAL A 78 -10.90 10.55 -4.09
C VAL A 78 -12.16 9.67 -4.10
N PHE A 79 -12.21 8.65 -4.97
CA PHE A 79 -13.33 7.72 -4.99
C PHE A 79 -13.45 6.95 -3.68
N ASN A 80 -12.35 6.48 -3.10
CA ASN A 80 -12.34 5.86 -1.79
C ASN A 80 -12.86 6.80 -0.69
N LEU A 81 -12.52 8.08 -0.76
CA LEU A 81 -12.98 9.06 0.22
C LEU A 81 -14.50 9.22 0.22
N VAL A 82 -15.14 9.18 -0.95
CA VAL A 82 -16.57 9.49 -1.10
C VAL A 82 -17.46 8.24 -1.28
N ALA A 83 -16.90 7.11 -1.66
CA ALA A 83 -17.66 5.93 -2.07
C ALA A 83 -17.07 4.59 -1.57
N HIS A 84 -16.18 4.60 -0.58
CA HIS A 84 -15.52 3.37 -0.09
C HIS A 84 -16.53 2.27 0.28
N ASP A 85 -17.63 2.62 0.93
CA ASP A 85 -18.64 1.65 1.37
C ASP A 85 -19.41 0.99 0.22
N TYR A 86 -19.30 1.54 -0.98
CA TYR A 86 -19.92 0.97 -2.19
C TYR A 86 -18.99 0.01 -2.94
N TYR A 87 -17.70 -0.03 -2.61
CA TYR A 87 -16.79 -0.98 -3.23
C TYR A 87 -17.09 -2.41 -2.78
N LYS A 88 -17.11 -3.31 -3.75
CA LYS A 88 -17.36 -4.73 -3.52
C LYS A 88 -16.23 -5.56 -4.11
N ARG A 89 -15.73 -6.48 -3.32
CA ARG A 89 -14.82 -7.48 -3.83
C ARG A 89 -15.57 -8.46 -4.73
N ILE A 90 -15.11 -8.64 -5.97
CA ILE A 90 -15.64 -9.63 -6.90
C ILE A 90 -14.75 -10.88 -6.80
N PRO A 91 -15.22 -11.97 -6.16
CA PRO A 91 -14.50 -13.23 -6.15
C PRO A 91 -14.52 -13.84 -7.56
N ASN A 92 -13.48 -14.61 -7.89
CA ASN A 92 -13.37 -15.30 -9.19
C ASN A 92 -13.47 -14.37 -10.43
N TYR A 93 -13.05 -13.12 -10.31
CA TYR A 93 -13.10 -12.12 -11.38
C TYR A 93 -12.52 -12.61 -12.72
N ARG A 94 -11.56 -13.55 -12.68
CA ARG A 94 -10.96 -14.15 -13.90
C ARG A 94 -11.89 -15.07 -14.66
N CYS A 95 -13.02 -15.49 -14.07
CA CYS A 95 -14.01 -16.37 -14.67
C CYS A 95 -15.26 -15.61 -15.12
N LEU A 96 -15.28 -14.28 -15.02
CA LEU A 96 -16.38 -13.46 -15.48
C LEU A 96 -16.49 -13.53 -17.00
N THR A 97 -17.73 -13.63 -17.50
CA THR A 97 -18.05 -13.47 -18.90
C THR A 97 -18.28 -11.98 -19.22
N ALA A 98 -18.25 -11.62 -20.50
CA ALA A 98 -18.59 -10.26 -20.93
C ALA A 98 -20.02 -9.82 -20.48
N SER A 99 -20.93 -10.78 -20.35
CA SER A 99 -22.29 -10.51 -19.83
C SER A 99 -22.26 -10.20 -18.33
N ASP A 100 -21.44 -10.94 -17.55
CA ASP A 100 -21.30 -10.71 -16.12
C ASP A 100 -20.66 -9.34 -15.84
N GLU A 101 -19.62 -8.99 -16.61
CA GLU A 101 -18.97 -7.67 -16.50
C GLU A 101 -19.93 -6.53 -16.83
N LYS A 102 -20.73 -6.68 -17.89
CA LYS A 102 -21.74 -5.70 -18.24
C LYS A 102 -22.77 -5.51 -17.12
N GLU A 103 -23.25 -6.60 -16.53
CA GLU A 103 -24.21 -6.53 -15.41
C GLU A 103 -23.62 -5.82 -14.18
N LEU A 104 -22.32 -5.97 -13.94
CA LEU A 104 -21.62 -5.26 -12.86
C LEU A 104 -21.50 -3.76 -13.12
N LEU A 105 -21.33 -3.36 -14.39
CA LEU A 105 -21.23 -1.95 -14.80
C LEU A 105 -22.59 -1.23 -14.77
N ASP A 106 -23.69 -1.96 -14.97
CA ASP A 106 -25.04 -1.41 -15.01
C ASP A 106 -25.66 -1.24 -13.60
N LYS A 107 -24.98 -1.68 -12.54
CA LYS A 107 -25.42 -1.61 -11.13
C LYS A 107 -24.76 -0.50 -10.35
#